data_341dd8411a08aad2548df5cf91411bb5
#
_entry.id   341dd8411a08aad2548df5cf91411bb5
#
_cell.length_a   1.000
_cell.length_b   1.000
_cell.length_c   1.000
_cell.angle_alpha   90.00
_cell.angle_beta   90.00
_cell.angle_gamma   90.00
#
_symmetry.space_group_name_H-M   'P 1'
#
loop_
_entity.id
_entity.type
_entity.pdbx_description
1 polymer ?
#
loop_
_entity_poly.entity_id
_entity_poly.type
_entity_poly.pdbx_seq_one_letter_code
_entity_poly.pdbx_strand_id
1 'polypeptide(L)'
;MSKISLGMLAAAAMFMCTIAPAAGQRNGGAADLPDGPGKEVVAQECTKCHGLNNITNSWGDTKAGWRQTFDSMVKLPDDRAEIIATYLGAHFPEKADRPKTVVVPGDLKVNIREWIAPTLGSRPHDPQAAPDGSIYWAGMWGNVIGHVDPKTNAIKEYPLPTTRTGPHGLTMDKEGNVWYAGNFGGLIGKLNPKTGEVKEYKMPDPMARDPHTPVFDKKGMLWFTLQNSNMVGRLNPATGEIKLVTMPQQRSQPYGMVMMSDGSPFICEFGANRLAKFDIDTMAITEYTLPNPESRPRRLTITPDDVVYYADYSRGYLGMYNPKTKASKEWPSPSGPKSQPYGIVYTNNAVWYNESAIRPNTIVRFDPKTEKFQSWIIPAGGGVVRNMSVLPNGNISMAESGVNRVALVEINGKSNGTN
;
A
#
# COMPACT_ATOMS: atom_id res chain seq x y z
N MET A 1 12.17 -72.32 39.91
CA MET A 1 11.97 -70.87 40.19
C MET A 1 12.05 -70.11 38.86
N SER A 2 10.88 -69.88 38.30
CA SER A 2 10.69 -69.31 36.95
C SER A 2 10.63 -67.75 37.00
N LYS A 3 11.44 -67.09 36.19
CA LYS A 3 11.32 -65.63 35.97
C LYS A 3 10.62 -65.43 34.65
N ILE A 4 9.41 -64.89 34.73
CA ILE A 4 8.61 -64.42 33.59
C ILE A 4 9.10 -63.04 33.19
N SER A 5 9.51 -62.87 31.94
CA SER A 5 9.89 -61.64 31.33
C SER A 5 8.64 -61.04 30.68
N LEU A 6 8.27 -59.80 31.12
CA LEU A 6 7.15 -59.02 30.56
C LEU A 6 7.69 -58.13 29.44
N GLY A 7 7.30 -58.44 28.22
CA GLY A 7 7.61 -57.56 27.06
C GLY A 7 6.66 -56.37 27.01
N MET A 8 7.20 -55.15 27.01
CA MET A 8 6.46 -53.90 26.74
C MET A 8 6.31 -53.69 25.22
N LEU A 9 5.07 -53.76 24.72
CA LEU A 9 4.71 -53.24 23.42
C LEU A 9 4.60 -51.72 23.53
N ALA A 10 5.46 -50.98 22.82
CA ALA A 10 5.33 -49.56 22.63
C ALA A 10 4.36 -49.28 21.46
N ALA A 11 3.16 -48.82 21.79
CA ALA A 11 2.22 -48.30 20.79
C ALA A 11 2.64 -46.90 20.37
N ALA A 12 3.07 -46.74 19.12
CA ALA A 12 3.33 -45.45 18.51
C ALA A 12 1.99 -44.75 18.20
N ALA A 13 1.61 -43.79 19.03
CA ALA A 13 0.50 -42.89 18.73
C ALA A 13 0.93 -41.86 17.69
N MET A 14 0.45 -41.97 16.45
CA MET A 14 0.52 -40.92 15.45
C MET A 14 -0.35 -39.74 15.91
N PHE A 15 0.28 -38.67 16.36
CA PHE A 15 -0.37 -37.40 16.54
C PHE A 15 -0.64 -36.81 15.15
N MET A 16 -1.85 -36.96 14.63
CA MET A 16 -2.35 -36.12 13.56
C MET A 16 -2.50 -34.69 14.12
N CYS A 17 -1.56 -33.82 13.77
CA CYS A 17 -1.65 -32.41 14.05
C CYS A 17 -2.73 -31.82 13.13
N THR A 18 -3.96 -31.73 13.60
CA THR A 18 -5.02 -30.97 12.96
C THR A 18 -4.67 -29.50 13.17
N ILE A 19 -4.21 -28.81 12.09
CA ILE A 19 -4.02 -27.38 12.07
C ILE A 19 -5.42 -26.77 12.17
N ALA A 20 -5.80 -26.32 13.37
CA ALA A 20 -6.98 -25.50 13.57
C ALA A 20 -6.76 -24.14 12.87
N PRO A 21 -7.73 -23.63 12.08
CA PRO A 21 -7.62 -22.29 11.52
C PRO A 21 -7.61 -21.28 12.66
N ALA A 22 -6.64 -20.35 12.61
CA ALA A 22 -6.49 -19.29 13.60
C ALA A 22 -7.77 -18.46 13.69
N ALA A 23 -8.41 -18.45 14.86
CA ALA A 23 -9.54 -17.60 15.19
C ALA A 23 -9.12 -16.12 15.07
N GLY A 24 -9.67 -15.40 14.09
CA GLY A 24 -9.37 -13.98 13.86
C GLY A 24 -10.17 -13.34 12.72
N GLN A 25 -10.89 -14.10 11.94
CA GLN A 25 -11.82 -13.55 10.94
C GLN A 25 -13.26 -13.74 11.46
N ARG A 26 -13.96 -12.62 11.68
CA ARG A 26 -15.42 -12.66 11.75
C ARG A 26 -15.88 -13.12 10.36
N ASN A 27 -16.22 -14.40 10.26
CA ASN A 27 -16.88 -14.95 9.09
C ASN A 27 -18.28 -14.32 9.04
N GLY A 28 -18.47 -13.32 8.20
CA GLY A 28 -19.80 -13.01 7.71
C GLY A 28 -20.29 -14.27 7.01
N GLY A 29 -21.24 -14.96 7.60
CA GLY A 29 -21.76 -16.21 7.08
C GLY A 29 -22.55 -16.02 5.78
N ALA A 30 -22.96 -17.12 5.16
CA ALA A 30 -23.85 -17.09 3.98
C ALA A 30 -25.17 -16.35 4.24
N ALA A 31 -25.52 -16.10 5.51
CA ALA A 31 -26.67 -15.33 5.95
C ALA A 31 -26.62 -13.85 5.53
N ASP A 32 -25.44 -13.28 5.28
CA ASP A 32 -25.27 -11.89 4.88
C ASP A 32 -25.45 -11.66 3.36
N LEU A 33 -25.65 -12.71 2.59
CA LEU A 33 -25.88 -12.66 1.15
C LEU A 33 -27.39 -12.80 0.84
N PRO A 34 -27.95 -12.02 -0.10
CA PRO A 34 -29.31 -12.17 -0.59
C PRO A 34 -29.60 -13.59 -1.10
N ASP A 35 -30.83 -14.07 -0.95
CA ASP A 35 -31.22 -15.38 -1.50
C ASP A 35 -31.28 -15.33 -3.03
N GLY A 36 -30.82 -16.41 -3.67
CA GLY A 36 -30.83 -16.51 -5.11
C GLY A 36 -29.87 -17.56 -5.67
N PRO A 37 -30.00 -17.93 -6.94
CA PRO A 37 -29.10 -18.86 -7.60
C PRO A 37 -27.66 -18.38 -7.55
N GLY A 38 -26.74 -19.21 -7.03
CA GLY A 38 -25.31 -18.88 -6.92
C GLY A 38 -24.86 -18.41 -5.53
N LYS A 39 -25.78 -18.15 -4.57
CA LYS A 39 -25.46 -17.74 -3.19
C LYS A 39 -24.43 -18.67 -2.53
N GLU A 40 -24.68 -19.98 -2.57
CA GLU A 40 -23.81 -20.99 -1.95
C GLU A 40 -22.39 -20.96 -2.59
N VAL A 41 -22.34 -20.84 -3.93
CA VAL A 41 -21.06 -20.80 -4.68
C VAL A 41 -20.26 -19.55 -4.26
N VAL A 42 -20.91 -18.38 -4.19
CA VAL A 42 -20.26 -17.15 -3.73
C VAL A 42 -19.79 -17.28 -2.28
N ALA A 43 -20.65 -17.78 -1.39
CA ALA A 43 -20.27 -18.01 0.02
C ALA A 43 -19.05 -18.95 0.12
N GLN A 44 -19.06 -20.06 -0.61
CA GLN A 44 -17.99 -21.06 -0.57
C GLN A 44 -16.66 -20.53 -1.13
N GLU A 45 -16.69 -19.84 -2.28
CA GLU A 45 -15.46 -19.40 -2.94
C GLU A 45 -14.87 -18.14 -2.29
N CYS A 46 -15.70 -17.14 -1.98
CA CYS A 46 -15.21 -15.85 -1.48
C CYS A 46 -14.71 -15.91 -0.04
N THR A 47 -15.24 -16.79 0.80
CA THR A 47 -14.82 -16.92 2.21
C THR A 47 -13.50 -17.68 2.40
N LYS A 48 -12.94 -18.27 1.35
CA LYS A 48 -11.63 -18.95 1.42
C LYS A 48 -10.48 -18.01 1.81
N CYS A 49 -10.60 -16.72 1.45
CA CYS A 49 -9.52 -15.75 1.65
C CYS A 49 -9.91 -14.57 2.56
N HIS A 50 -11.16 -14.14 2.57
CA HIS A 50 -11.64 -12.99 3.34
C HIS A 50 -13.14 -13.06 3.63
N GLY A 51 -13.63 -12.16 4.50
CA GLY A 51 -15.06 -12.09 4.85
C GLY A 51 -15.91 -11.50 3.72
N LEU A 52 -17.20 -11.83 3.71
CA LEU A 52 -18.20 -11.34 2.73
C LEU A 52 -18.46 -9.83 2.82
N ASN A 53 -18.05 -9.18 3.91
CA ASN A 53 -18.16 -7.73 4.09
C ASN A 53 -17.44 -6.94 2.99
N ASN A 54 -16.45 -7.49 2.32
CA ASN A 54 -15.82 -6.89 1.15
C ASN A 54 -16.77 -6.78 -0.05
N ILE A 55 -17.79 -7.64 -0.11
CA ILE A 55 -18.84 -7.62 -1.12
C ILE A 55 -20.00 -6.75 -0.62
N THR A 56 -20.56 -7.05 0.55
CA THR A 56 -21.78 -6.40 1.07
C THR A 56 -21.59 -4.90 1.35
N ASN A 57 -20.39 -4.48 1.73
CA ASN A 57 -20.03 -3.08 1.97
C ASN A 57 -19.42 -2.38 0.75
N SER A 58 -19.33 -3.06 -0.41
CA SER A 58 -18.80 -2.46 -1.63
C SER A 58 -19.78 -1.45 -2.26
N TRP A 59 -19.28 -0.68 -3.20
CA TRP A 59 -20.10 0.15 -4.08
C TRP A 59 -20.82 -0.67 -5.17
N GLY A 60 -20.62 -1.99 -5.18
CA GLY A 60 -21.13 -2.85 -6.22
C GLY A 60 -20.43 -2.65 -7.56
N ASP A 61 -20.80 -3.46 -8.55
CA ASP A 61 -20.27 -3.36 -9.90
C ASP A 61 -21.20 -4.04 -10.92
N THR A 62 -20.93 -3.86 -12.21
CA THR A 62 -21.53 -4.65 -13.26
C THR A 62 -21.07 -6.11 -13.17
N LYS A 63 -21.79 -7.05 -13.82
CA LYS A 63 -21.35 -8.45 -13.92
C LYS A 63 -19.91 -8.57 -14.45
N ALA A 64 -19.57 -7.81 -15.49
CA ALA A 64 -18.22 -7.80 -16.06
C ALA A 64 -17.18 -7.21 -15.11
N GLY A 65 -17.51 -6.14 -14.35
CA GLY A 65 -16.63 -5.55 -13.36
C GLY A 65 -16.36 -6.48 -12.18
N TRP A 66 -17.38 -7.21 -11.72
CA TRP A 66 -17.19 -8.25 -10.71
C TRP A 66 -16.28 -9.37 -11.22
N ARG A 67 -16.48 -9.83 -12.47
CA ARG A 67 -15.63 -10.84 -13.10
C ARG A 67 -14.17 -10.37 -13.12
N GLN A 68 -13.89 -9.17 -13.62
CA GLN A 68 -12.55 -8.59 -13.64
C GLN A 68 -11.94 -8.52 -12.23
N THR A 69 -12.75 -8.15 -11.22
CA THR A 69 -12.28 -8.03 -9.85
C THR A 69 -11.81 -9.37 -9.29
N PHE A 70 -12.61 -10.43 -9.36
CA PHE A 70 -12.20 -11.71 -8.77
C PHE A 70 -11.20 -12.49 -9.62
N ASP A 71 -11.18 -12.32 -10.95
CA ASP A 71 -10.16 -12.90 -11.84
C ASP A 71 -8.75 -12.38 -11.52
N SER A 72 -8.65 -11.17 -10.94
CA SER A 72 -7.39 -10.63 -10.44
C SER A 72 -6.91 -11.30 -9.13
N MET A 73 -7.78 -12.03 -8.43
CA MET A 73 -7.52 -12.64 -7.12
C MET A 73 -7.36 -14.16 -7.20
N VAL A 74 -8.14 -14.82 -8.04
CA VAL A 74 -8.21 -16.28 -8.11
C VAL A 74 -8.62 -16.73 -9.51
N LYS A 75 -8.05 -17.85 -9.97
CA LYS A 75 -8.47 -18.53 -11.18
C LYS A 75 -9.52 -19.59 -10.83
N LEU A 76 -10.74 -19.40 -11.30
CA LEU A 76 -11.85 -20.32 -11.12
C LEU A 76 -12.17 -21.03 -12.46
N PRO A 77 -12.77 -22.23 -12.43
CA PRO A 77 -13.41 -22.82 -13.61
C PRO A 77 -14.47 -21.86 -14.18
N ASP A 78 -14.62 -21.82 -15.50
CA ASP A 78 -15.46 -20.82 -16.18
C ASP A 78 -16.94 -20.89 -15.77
N ASP A 79 -17.47 -22.10 -15.55
CA ASP A 79 -18.85 -22.32 -15.07
C ASP A 79 -19.07 -21.71 -13.67
N ARG A 80 -18.14 -21.90 -12.75
CA ARG A 80 -18.22 -21.31 -11.40
C ARG A 80 -18.05 -19.80 -11.43
N ALA A 81 -17.11 -19.32 -12.23
CA ALA A 81 -16.87 -17.90 -12.41
C ALA A 81 -18.09 -17.18 -13.00
N GLU A 82 -18.79 -17.81 -13.94
CA GLU A 82 -20.03 -17.29 -14.55
C GLU A 82 -21.16 -17.21 -13.52
N ILE A 83 -21.35 -18.24 -12.69
CA ILE A 83 -22.33 -18.25 -11.60
C ILE A 83 -22.05 -17.09 -10.61
N ILE A 84 -20.81 -16.94 -10.18
CA ILE A 84 -20.41 -15.88 -9.24
C ILE A 84 -20.64 -14.50 -9.86
N ALA A 85 -20.18 -14.26 -11.08
CA ALA A 85 -20.33 -12.97 -11.74
C ALA A 85 -21.81 -12.61 -11.95
N THR A 86 -22.65 -13.58 -12.31
CA THR A 86 -24.08 -13.40 -12.50
C THR A 86 -24.77 -13.06 -11.18
N TYR A 87 -24.48 -13.81 -10.12
CA TYR A 87 -25.03 -13.55 -8.79
C TYR A 87 -24.62 -12.16 -8.27
N LEU A 88 -23.32 -11.83 -8.32
CA LEU A 88 -22.82 -10.55 -7.83
C LEU A 88 -23.36 -9.36 -8.64
N GLY A 89 -23.43 -9.48 -9.95
CA GLY A 89 -24.01 -8.43 -10.81
C GLY A 89 -25.50 -8.18 -10.55
N ALA A 90 -26.26 -9.22 -10.21
CA ALA A 90 -27.67 -9.10 -9.90
C ALA A 90 -27.96 -8.54 -8.50
N HIS A 91 -27.23 -9.01 -7.48
CA HIS A 91 -27.51 -8.66 -6.07
C HIS A 91 -26.66 -7.52 -5.53
N PHE A 92 -25.51 -7.22 -6.14
CA PHE A 92 -24.62 -6.13 -5.79
C PHE A 92 -24.26 -5.28 -7.02
N PRO A 93 -25.24 -4.72 -7.73
CA PRO A 93 -25.01 -3.82 -8.85
C PRO A 93 -24.33 -2.52 -8.37
N GLU A 94 -23.77 -1.77 -9.30
CA GLU A 94 -23.18 -0.46 -9.01
C GLU A 94 -24.22 0.47 -8.37
N LYS A 95 -23.90 1.04 -7.20
CA LYS A 95 -24.76 1.95 -6.47
C LYS A 95 -24.82 3.32 -7.17
N ALA A 96 -26.01 3.89 -7.29
CA ALA A 96 -26.23 5.15 -8.01
C ALA A 96 -25.49 6.36 -7.40
N ASP A 97 -25.23 6.34 -6.09
CA ASP A 97 -24.52 7.38 -5.35
C ASP A 97 -22.99 7.16 -5.25
N ARG A 98 -22.46 6.20 -6.01
CA ARG A 98 -21.02 5.98 -6.13
C ARG A 98 -20.33 7.25 -6.65
N PRO A 99 -19.21 7.67 -6.03
CA PRO A 99 -18.45 8.83 -6.49
C PRO A 99 -18.01 8.66 -7.95
N LYS A 100 -18.33 9.66 -8.77
CA LYS A 100 -17.97 9.64 -10.21
C LYS A 100 -16.56 10.16 -10.44
N THR A 101 -15.88 9.53 -11.38
CA THR A 101 -14.57 9.99 -11.85
C THR A 101 -14.70 11.30 -12.62
N VAL A 102 -13.88 12.29 -12.26
CA VAL A 102 -13.75 13.55 -13.00
C VAL A 102 -12.37 13.61 -13.64
N VAL A 103 -12.34 13.75 -14.96
CA VAL A 103 -11.12 13.97 -15.72
C VAL A 103 -10.96 15.45 -16.01
N VAL A 104 -9.85 16.03 -15.55
CA VAL A 104 -9.48 17.42 -15.83
C VAL A 104 -8.52 17.43 -17.01
N PRO A 105 -8.92 18.01 -18.17
CA PRO A 105 -8.07 18.07 -19.35
C PRO A 105 -6.89 19.04 -19.18
N GLY A 106 -5.88 18.92 -20.04
CA GLY A 106 -4.72 19.80 -20.11
C GLY A 106 -3.74 19.39 -21.21
N ASP A 107 -2.66 20.15 -21.34
CA ASP A 107 -1.72 19.99 -22.46
C ASP A 107 -0.71 18.87 -22.27
N LEU A 108 -0.44 18.50 -21.00
CA LEU A 108 0.51 17.43 -20.72
C LEU A 108 -0.04 16.08 -21.20
N LYS A 109 0.80 15.30 -21.87
CA LYS A 109 0.48 13.95 -22.29
C LYS A 109 1.09 12.95 -21.35
N VAL A 110 0.29 11.95 -20.97
CA VAL A 110 0.69 10.84 -20.11
C VAL A 110 0.35 9.53 -20.81
N ASN A 111 1.28 8.58 -20.79
CA ASN A 111 1.05 7.21 -21.19
C ASN A 111 1.17 6.32 -19.95
N ILE A 112 0.22 5.41 -19.73
CA ILE A 112 0.22 4.49 -18.58
C ILE A 112 0.37 3.07 -19.10
N ARG A 113 1.47 2.43 -18.72
CA ARG A 113 1.75 1.03 -19.01
C ARG A 113 1.54 0.20 -17.76
N GLU A 114 0.86 -0.93 -17.88
CA GLU A 114 0.48 -1.78 -16.75
C GLU A 114 0.98 -3.20 -16.95
N TRP A 115 1.40 -3.84 -15.85
CA TRP A 115 1.82 -5.25 -15.80
C TRP A 115 1.01 -5.97 -14.73
N ILE A 116 0.51 -7.16 -15.06
CA ILE A 116 -0.17 -8.05 -14.10
C ILE A 116 0.89 -8.69 -13.21
N ALA A 117 0.71 -8.60 -11.88
CA ALA A 117 1.55 -9.35 -10.94
C ALA A 117 1.28 -10.86 -11.10
N PRO A 118 2.34 -11.70 -11.28
CA PRO A 118 2.17 -13.14 -11.57
C PRO A 118 1.39 -13.89 -10.49
N THR A 119 1.68 -13.61 -9.22
CA THR A 119 0.92 -14.18 -8.10
C THR A 119 -0.46 -13.52 -8.01
N LEU A 120 -1.52 -14.27 -8.34
CA LEU A 120 -2.89 -13.77 -8.25
C LEU A 120 -3.24 -13.41 -6.81
N GLY A 121 -4.00 -12.33 -6.65
CA GLY A 121 -4.37 -11.82 -5.33
C GLY A 121 -3.19 -11.29 -4.51
N SER A 122 -2.03 -11.11 -5.12
CA SER A 122 -0.82 -10.58 -4.49
C SER A 122 -1.03 -9.19 -3.90
N ARG A 123 -1.95 -8.40 -4.46
CA ARG A 123 -2.27 -7.03 -4.04
C ARG A 123 -1.02 -6.15 -3.93
N PRO A 124 -0.39 -5.80 -5.06
CA PRO A 124 0.73 -4.88 -5.08
C PRO A 124 0.42 -3.65 -4.23
N HIS A 125 1.29 -3.33 -3.26
CA HIS A 125 1.02 -2.30 -2.26
C HIS A 125 1.87 -1.05 -2.48
N ASP A 126 3.15 -1.09 -2.15
CA ASP A 126 4.07 0.03 -2.37
C ASP A 126 5.03 -0.32 -3.52
N PRO A 127 5.14 0.53 -4.56
CA PRO A 127 6.18 0.40 -5.57
C PRO A 127 7.45 1.11 -5.10
N GLN A 128 8.60 0.63 -5.58
CA GLN A 128 9.91 1.26 -5.40
C GLN A 128 10.63 1.31 -6.73
N ALA A 129 10.90 2.49 -7.23
CA ALA A 129 11.74 2.68 -8.40
C ALA A 129 13.22 2.43 -8.07
N ALA A 130 13.88 1.66 -8.93
CA ALA A 130 15.32 1.42 -8.82
C ALA A 130 16.14 2.40 -9.69
N PRO A 131 17.44 2.58 -9.38
CA PRO A 131 18.33 3.48 -10.15
C PRO A 131 18.46 3.12 -11.63
N ASP A 132 18.28 1.85 -12.01
CA ASP A 132 18.33 1.38 -13.41
C ASP A 132 17.02 1.60 -14.18
N GLY A 133 16.00 2.12 -13.51
CA GLY A 133 14.66 2.37 -14.06
C GLY A 133 13.71 1.18 -13.93
N SER A 134 14.11 0.08 -13.31
CA SER A 134 13.22 -1.01 -12.98
C SER A 134 12.32 -0.65 -11.79
N ILE A 135 11.26 -1.43 -11.58
CA ILE A 135 10.25 -1.20 -10.54
C ILE A 135 10.12 -2.45 -9.69
N TYR A 136 10.33 -2.30 -8.39
CA TYR A 136 9.97 -3.32 -7.40
C TYR A 136 8.59 -3.02 -6.81
N TRP A 137 7.88 -4.03 -6.29
CA TRP A 137 6.64 -3.85 -5.55
C TRP A 137 6.49 -4.84 -4.40
N ALA A 138 5.80 -4.42 -3.37
CA ALA A 138 5.41 -5.28 -2.26
C ALA A 138 4.15 -6.06 -2.64
N GLY A 139 4.25 -7.36 -2.82
CA GLY A 139 3.10 -8.26 -3.00
C GLY A 139 2.55 -8.68 -1.64
N MET A 140 1.79 -7.80 -1.00
CA MET A 140 1.43 -7.88 0.41
C MET A 140 0.73 -9.18 0.80
N TRP A 141 -0.22 -9.65 -0.02
CA TRP A 141 -0.97 -10.87 0.24
C TRP A 141 -0.33 -12.10 -0.42
N GLY A 142 0.46 -11.90 -1.47
CA GLY A 142 1.26 -12.94 -2.12
C GLY A 142 2.51 -13.33 -1.36
N ASN A 143 2.89 -12.56 -0.34
CA ASN A 143 4.11 -12.73 0.45
C ASN A 143 5.38 -12.75 -0.41
N VAL A 144 5.44 -11.85 -1.40
CA VAL A 144 6.53 -11.73 -2.37
C VAL A 144 7.00 -10.28 -2.50
N ILE A 145 8.25 -10.10 -2.93
CA ILE A 145 8.71 -8.86 -3.53
C ILE A 145 8.76 -9.09 -5.04
N GLY A 146 7.99 -8.30 -5.79
CA GLY A 146 8.00 -8.37 -7.23
C GLY A 146 8.96 -7.37 -7.86
N HIS A 147 9.34 -7.62 -9.11
CA HIS A 147 10.22 -6.80 -9.92
C HIS A 147 9.77 -6.84 -11.38
N VAL A 148 9.74 -5.70 -12.05
CA VAL A 148 9.57 -5.57 -13.49
C VAL A 148 10.61 -4.64 -14.08
N ASP A 149 11.21 -5.05 -15.20
CA ASP A 149 12.01 -4.17 -16.05
C ASP A 149 11.12 -3.59 -17.15
N PRO A 150 10.79 -2.29 -17.14
CA PRO A 150 9.94 -1.66 -18.15
C PRO A 150 10.52 -1.67 -19.57
N LYS A 151 11.82 -1.89 -19.74
CA LYS A 151 12.47 -1.93 -21.06
C LYS A 151 12.24 -3.27 -21.76
N THR A 152 12.29 -4.36 -21.00
CA THR A 152 12.17 -5.73 -21.53
C THR A 152 10.82 -6.38 -21.24
N ASN A 153 10.03 -5.80 -20.32
CA ASN A 153 8.82 -6.37 -19.72
C ASN A 153 9.08 -7.68 -18.94
N ALA A 154 10.34 -7.96 -18.59
CA ALA A 154 10.68 -9.12 -17.78
C ALA A 154 10.18 -8.92 -16.34
N ILE A 155 9.45 -9.92 -15.83
CA ILE A 155 8.89 -9.92 -14.48
C ILE A 155 9.51 -11.05 -13.68
N LYS A 156 9.83 -10.76 -12.41
CA LYS A 156 10.31 -11.73 -11.42
C LYS A 156 9.65 -11.49 -10.08
N GLU A 157 9.36 -12.54 -9.33
CA GLU A 157 8.93 -12.47 -7.94
C GLU A 157 9.92 -13.21 -7.05
N TYR A 158 10.16 -12.67 -5.86
CA TYR A 158 11.02 -13.22 -4.82
C TYR A 158 10.13 -13.61 -3.63
N PRO A 159 9.85 -14.91 -3.41
CA PRO A 159 9.12 -15.37 -2.24
C PRO A 159 9.86 -15.03 -0.95
N LEU A 160 9.13 -14.58 0.07
CA LEU A 160 9.71 -14.25 1.36
C LEU A 160 9.75 -15.48 2.28
N PRO A 161 10.83 -15.66 3.08
CA PRO A 161 11.04 -16.88 3.87
C PRO A 161 10.06 -17.02 5.02
N THR A 162 9.72 -15.92 5.71
CA THR A 162 8.72 -15.95 6.77
C THR A 162 7.32 -15.92 6.17
N THR A 163 6.52 -16.96 6.47
CA THR A 163 5.14 -17.03 6.00
C THR A 163 4.30 -15.89 6.56
N ARG A 164 3.44 -15.30 5.73
CA ARG A 164 2.56 -14.19 6.11
C ARG A 164 3.32 -12.96 6.64
N THR A 165 4.50 -12.69 6.09
CA THR A 165 5.25 -11.46 6.39
C THR A 165 4.42 -10.21 6.03
N GLY A 166 3.67 -10.27 4.93
CA GLY A 166 2.86 -9.16 4.44
C GLY A 166 3.70 -7.94 4.11
N PRO A 167 4.60 -8.00 3.10
CA PRO A 167 5.42 -6.85 2.74
C PRO A 167 4.54 -5.68 2.36
N HIS A 168 4.81 -4.49 2.92
CA HIS A 168 3.98 -3.31 2.77
C HIS A 168 4.74 -2.15 2.11
N GLY A 169 5.47 -1.37 2.88
CA GLY A 169 6.32 -0.31 2.38
C GLY A 169 7.67 -0.83 1.87
N LEU A 170 8.18 -0.25 0.80
CA LEU A 170 9.49 -0.55 0.24
C LEU A 170 10.38 0.68 0.23
N THR A 171 11.69 0.45 0.37
CA THR A 171 12.75 1.40 0.06
C THR A 171 13.99 0.65 -0.42
N MET A 172 14.98 1.37 -0.93
CA MET A 172 16.22 0.76 -1.45
C MET A 172 17.44 1.41 -0.80
N ASP A 173 18.43 0.59 -0.46
CA ASP A 173 19.73 1.10 0.00
C ASP A 173 20.64 1.46 -1.19
N LYS A 174 21.83 2.05 -0.89
CA LYS A 174 22.79 2.48 -1.90
C LYS A 174 23.45 1.31 -2.65
N GLU A 175 23.43 0.13 -2.06
CA GLU A 175 23.95 -1.12 -2.63
C GLU A 175 22.92 -1.80 -3.57
N GLY A 176 21.70 -1.27 -3.64
CA GLY A 176 20.61 -1.77 -4.46
C GLY A 176 19.83 -2.92 -3.81
N ASN A 177 19.96 -3.12 -2.50
CA ASN A 177 19.09 -4.05 -1.80
C ASN A 177 17.72 -3.42 -1.54
N VAL A 178 16.66 -4.23 -1.63
CA VAL A 178 15.29 -3.83 -1.37
C VAL A 178 14.95 -4.11 0.09
N TRP A 179 14.63 -3.05 0.82
CA TRP A 179 14.17 -3.15 2.20
C TRP A 179 12.65 -3.07 2.24
N TYR A 180 12.03 -3.88 3.09
CA TYR A 180 10.58 -3.94 3.19
C TYR A 180 10.09 -3.96 4.64
N ALA A 181 8.96 -3.35 4.87
CA ALA A 181 8.23 -3.46 6.11
C ALA A 181 7.32 -4.68 6.06
N GLY A 182 7.63 -5.71 6.85
CA GLY A 182 6.81 -6.92 6.99
C GLY A 182 5.65 -6.68 7.97
N ASN A 183 4.59 -6.08 7.45
CA ASN A 183 3.49 -5.52 8.25
C ASN A 183 2.77 -6.56 9.11
N PHE A 184 2.46 -7.75 8.56
CA PHE A 184 1.82 -8.82 9.32
C PHE A 184 2.81 -9.59 10.18
N GLY A 185 4.09 -9.66 9.75
CA GLY A 185 5.15 -10.38 10.42
C GLY A 185 5.80 -9.64 11.58
N GLY A 186 5.56 -8.33 11.74
CA GLY A 186 6.20 -7.50 12.75
C GLY A 186 7.73 -7.48 12.61
N LEU A 187 8.22 -7.25 11.39
CA LEU A 187 9.65 -7.27 11.07
C LEU A 187 10.02 -6.26 9.96
N ILE A 188 11.29 -5.93 9.87
CA ILE A 188 11.89 -5.29 8.69
C ILE A 188 12.71 -6.35 7.96
N GLY A 189 12.57 -6.42 6.64
CA GLY A 189 13.36 -7.32 5.82
C GLY A 189 14.25 -6.60 4.82
N LYS A 190 15.33 -7.26 4.42
CA LYS A 190 16.29 -6.85 3.40
C LYS A 190 16.44 -7.97 2.39
N LEU A 191 16.09 -7.72 1.14
CA LEU A 191 16.29 -8.61 -0.01
C LEU A 191 17.48 -8.13 -0.82
N ASN A 192 18.44 -9.02 -1.08
CA ASN A 192 19.44 -8.82 -2.13
C ASN A 192 18.87 -9.36 -3.46
N PRO A 193 18.48 -8.51 -4.43
CA PRO A 193 17.86 -8.99 -5.65
C PRO A 193 18.79 -9.75 -6.59
N LYS A 194 20.11 -9.62 -6.42
CA LYS A 194 21.12 -10.34 -7.22
C LYS A 194 21.23 -11.81 -6.81
N THR A 195 21.21 -12.07 -5.49
CA THR A 195 21.35 -13.42 -4.94
C THR A 195 20.03 -14.06 -4.55
N GLY A 196 19.00 -13.26 -4.30
CA GLY A 196 17.71 -13.69 -3.73
C GLY A 196 17.77 -13.89 -2.22
N GLU A 197 18.90 -13.60 -1.57
CA GLU A 197 19.03 -13.73 -0.12
C GLU A 197 18.18 -12.71 0.62
N VAL A 198 17.51 -13.16 1.67
CA VAL A 198 16.68 -12.31 2.55
C VAL A 198 17.21 -12.38 3.97
N LYS A 199 17.40 -11.20 4.57
CA LYS A 199 17.68 -11.04 6.00
C LYS A 199 16.53 -10.31 6.68
N GLU A 200 16.06 -10.82 7.82
CA GLU A 200 14.93 -10.26 8.57
C GLU A 200 15.35 -9.80 9.96
N TYR A 201 14.78 -8.68 10.41
CA TYR A 201 15.02 -8.02 11.69
C TYR A 201 13.68 -7.92 12.42
N LYS A 202 13.47 -8.75 13.44
CA LYS A 202 12.24 -8.74 14.24
C LYS A 202 12.17 -7.51 15.13
N MET A 203 10.95 -7.00 15.35
CA MET A 203 10.74 -5.92 16.31
C MET A 203 11.17 -6.36 17.71
N PRO A 204 11.87 -5.49 18.48
CA PRO A 204 12.32 -5.81 19.84
C PRO A 204 11.18 -5.81 20.86
N ASP A 205 10.08 -5.13 20.56
CA ASP A 205 8.89 -5.03 21.41
C ASP A 205 7.72 -5.78 20.76
N PRO A 206 7.06 -6.73 21.44
CA PRO A 206 5.92 -7.46 20.92
C PRO A 206 4.69 -6.57 20.63
N MET A 207 4.64 -5.34 21.14
CA MET A 207 3.62 -4.35 20.81
C MET A 207 3.89 -3.60 19.51
N ALA A 208 5.12 -3.62 19.00
CA ALA A 208 5.50 -3.04 17.72
C ALA A 208 5.23 -4.04 16.58
N ARG A 209 3.98 -4.12 16.09
CA ARG A 209 3.52 -5.25 15.28
C ARG A 209 3.43 -4.97 13.78
N ASP A 210 3.27 -3.72 13.37
CA ASP A 210 2.82 -3.36 12.02
C ASP A 210 3.74 -2.31 11.37
N PRO A 211 5.02 -2.61 11.12
CA PRO A 211 5.90 -1.71 10.40
C PRO A 211 5.29 -1.41 9.03
N HIS A 212 5.39 -0.12 8.60
CA HIS A 212 4.55 0.34 7.50
C HIS A 212 5.36 1.03 6.38
N THR A 213 5.85 2.26 6.61
CA THR A 213 6.55 3.06 5.59
C THR A 213 8.02 3.22 5.97
N PRO A 214 8.95 2.48 5.33
CA PRO A 214 10.39 2.61 5.57
C PRO A 214 11.02 3.67 4.67
N VAL A 215 11.94 4.49 5.22
CA VAL A 215 12.73 5.48 4.47
C VAL A 215 14.12 5.60 5.09
N PHE A 216 15.16 5.65 4.26
CA PHE A 216 16.54 5.89 4.73
C PHE A 216 16.81 7.37 4.97
N ASP A 217 17.50 7.67 6.07
CA ASP A 217 18.08 8.99 6.30
C ASP A 217 19.48 9.13 5.64
N LYS A 218 20.05 10.34 5.70
CA LYS A 218 21.37 10.63 5.14
C LYS A 218 22.52 9.88 5.83
N LYS A 219 22.32 9.43 7.07
CA LYS A 219 23.28 8.65 7.85
C LYS A 219 23.19 7.15 7.55
N GLY A 220 22.23 6.73 6.70
CA GLY A 220 21.99 5.33 6.36
C GLY A 220 21.20 4.57 7.41
N MET A 221 20.53 5.26 8.34
CA MET A 221 19.59 4.63 9.27
C MET A 221 18.25 4.46 8.58
N LEU A 222 17.59 3.33 8.79
CA LEU A 222 16.26 3.05 8.25
C LEU A 222 15.20 3.44 9.26
N TRP A 223 14.45 4.48 8.95
CA TRP A 223 13.29 4.90 9.72
C TRP A 223 12.03 4.25 9.18
N PHE A 224 11.07 3.95 10.04
CA PHE A 224 9.80 3.37 9.63
C PHE A 224 8.68 3.69 10.61
N THR A 225 7.48 3.85 10.10
CA THR A 225 6.26 4.03 10.90
C THR A 225 5.68 2.68 11.30
N LEU A 226 4.96 2.64 12.44
CA LEU A 226 4.15 1.50 12.90
C LEU A 226 2.74 2.05 13.21
N GLN A 227 1.83 1.86 12.27
CA GLN A 227 0.55 2.59 12.23
C GLN A 227 -0.34 2.32 13.45
N ASN A 228 -0.75 1.06 13.65
CA ASN A 228 -1.66 0.71 14.72
C ASN A 228 -0.96 0.59 16.08
N SER A 229 0.35 0.31 16.05
CA SER A 229 1.19 0.33 17.25
C SER A 229 1.47 1.73 17.78
N ASN A 230 1.14 2.76 16.99
CA ASN A 230 1.32 4.18 17.34
C ASN A 230 2.77 4.54 17.66
N MET A 231 3.71 3.99 16.90
CA MET A 231 5.16 4.14 17.10
C MET A 231 5.87 4.54 15.81
N VAL A 232 7.10 5.04 15.97
CA VAL A 232 8.10 5.19 14.90
C VAL A 232 9.36 4.45 15.31
N GLY A 233 9.93 3.70 14.39
CA GLY A 233 11.16 2.94 14.59
C GLY A 233 12.32 3.47 13.77
N ARG A 234 13.55 3.20 14.25
CA ARG A 234 14.80 3.45 13.56
C ARG A 234 15.71 2.23 13.68
N LEU A 235 16.02 1.60 12.56
CA LEU A 235 16.93 0.46 12.46
C LEU A 235 18.31 0.92 12.02
N ASN A 236 19.36 0.45 12.69
CA ASN A 236 20.73 0.54 12.21
C ASN A 236 21.05 -0.69 11.34
N PRO A 237 21.22 -0.55 10.00
CA PRO A 237 21.46 -1.69 9.13
C PRO A 237 22.79 -2.43 9.41
N ALA A 238 23.78 -1.74 9.97
CA ALA A 238 25.10 -2.32 10.26
C ALA A 238 25.06 -3.24 11.48
N THR A 239 24.31 -2.87 12.53
CA THR A 239 24.24 -3.63 13.79
C THR A 239 22.99 -4.47 13.93
N GLY A 240 21.90 -4.10 13.24
CA GLY A 240 20.57 -4.67 13.40
C GLY A 240 19.79 -4.12 14.60
N GLU A 241 20.34 -3.13 15.33
CA GLU A 241 19.67 -2.50 16.47
C GLU A 241 18.45 -1.70 15.98
N ILE A 242 17.31 -1.92 16.64
CA ILE A 242 16.07 -1.16 16.42
C ILE A 242 15.73 -0.35 17.67
N LYS A 243 15.56 0.95 17.50
CA LYS A 243 15.02 1.86 18.51
C LYS A 243 13.59 2.24 18.14
N LEU A 244 12.72 2.33 19.16
CA LEU A 244 11.31 2.66 19.01
C LEU A 244 10.96 3.89 19.85
N VAL A 245 10.07 4.73 19.34
CA VAL A 245 9.47 5.83 20.09
C VAL A 245 7.96 5.83 19.89
N THR A 246 7.21 5.98 20.97
CA THR A 246 5.74 6.08 20.92
C THR A 246 5.34 7.52 20.59
N MET A 247 4.34 7.68 19.72
CA MET A 247 3.78 8.98 19.39
C MET A 247 3.11 9.60 20.63
N PRO A 248 3.25 10.92 20.85
CA PRO A 248 2.65 11.61 21.99
C PRO A 248 1.13 11.50 22.02
N GLN A 249 0.51 11.66 20.86
CA GLN A 249 -0.94 11.54 20.70
C GLN A 249 -1.34 10.07 20.59
N GLN A 250 -2.26 9.60 21.42
CA GLN A 250 -2.83 8.26 21.29
C GLN A 250 -3.60 8.10 19.97
N ARG A 251 -3.44 6.95 19.33
CA ARG A 251 -4.11 6.61 18.07
C ARG A 251 -3.81 7.60 16.93
N SER A 252 -2.65 8.25 16.95
CA SER A 252 -2.26 9.15 15.87
C SER A 252 -2.03 8.43 14.55
N GLN A 253 -1.79 7.13 14.58
CA GLN A 253 -1.58 6.30 13.41
C GLN A 253 -0.51 6.88 12.47
N PRO A 254 0.77 6.93 12.87
CA PRO A 254 1.86 7.39 12.02
C PRO A 254 1.89 6.57 10.73
N TYR A 255 1.86 7.24 9.56
CA TYR A 255 1.61 6.58 8.28
C TYR A 255 2.69 6.87 7.24
N GLY A 256 2.46 7.81 6.32
CA GLY A 256 3.44 8.22 5.33
C GLY A 256 4.64 8.93 5.96
N MET A 257 5.83 8.73 5.38
CA MET A 257 7.09 9.34 5.84
C MET A 257 7.88 9.84 4.64
N VAL A 258 8.48 11.02 4.77
CA VAL A 258 9.48 11.58 3.85
C VAL A 258 10.66 12.12 4.65
N MET A 259 11.79 12.37 3.97
CA MET A 259 12.95 13.04 4.56
C MET A 259 12.99 14.50 4.13
N MET A 260 13.15 15.40 5.08
CA MET A 260 13.39 16.82 4.84
C MET A 260 14.81 17.05 4.30
N SER A 261 15.08 18.24 3.79
CA SER A 261 16.40 18.62 3.26
C SER A 261 17.52 18.53 4.30
N ASP A 262 17.20 18.74 5.59
CA ASP A 262 18.13 18.56 6.71
C ASP A 262 18.35 17.08 7.09
N GLY A 263 17.61 16.16 6.50
CA GLY A 263 17.66 14.72 6.79
C GLY A 263 16.73 14.26 7.90
N SER A 264 15.93 15.15 8.46
CA SER A 264 14.94 14.79 9.49
C SER A 264 13.75 14.06 8.89
N PRO A 265 13.27 12.97 9.50
CA PRO A 265 12.02 12.34 9.12
C PRO A 265 10.82 13.27 9.39
N PHE A 266 9.90 13.30 8.43
CA PHE A 266 8.64 14.04 8.52
C PHE A 266 7.49 13.10 8.15
N ILE A 267 6.48 13.00 9.01
CA ILE A 267 5.40 12.03 8.87
C ILE A 267 4.03 12.68 8.88
N CYS A 268 3.03 11.96 8.39
CA CYS A 268 1.64 12.26 8.65
C CYS A 268 1.06 11.33 9.73
N GLU A 269 0.13 11.86 10.53
CA GLU A 269 -0.61 11.16 11.56
C GLU A 269 -2.05 10.93 11.06
N PHE A 270 -2.27 9.77 10.42
CA PHE A 270 -3.54 9.48 9.74
C PHE A 270 -4.75 9.40 10.70
N GLY A 271 -4.51 9.08 11.97
CA GLY A 271 -5.56 9.08 13.01
C GLY A 271 -5.88 10.47 13.58
N ALA A 272 -5.13 11.51 13.19
CA ALA A 272 -5.26 12.87 13.69
C ALA A 272 -5.09 13.90 12.57
N ASN A 273 -5.44 15.16 12.83
CA ASN A 273 -5.17 16.27 11.94
C ASN A 273 -3.75 16.84 12.18
N ARG A 274 -2.73 15.98 12.10
CA ARG A 274 -1.36 16.35 12.48
C ARG A 274 -0.32 15.83 11.51
N LEU A 275 0.82 16.53 11.52
CA LEU A 275 2.09 16.14 10.95
C LEU A 275 3.13 16.13 12.07
N ALA A 276 4.21 15.38 11.93
CA ALA A 276 5.28 15.37 12.94
C ALA A 276 6.66 15.32 12.30
N LYS A 277 7.62 16.00 12.90
CA LYS A 277 9.04 15.99 12.59
C LYS A 277 9.81 15.27 13.69
N PHE A 278 10.81 14.49 13.31
CA PHE A 278 11.70 13.80 14.24
C PHE A 278 13.09 14.40 14.19
N ASP A 279 13.68 14.58 15.34
CA ASP A 279 15.12 14.84 15.45
C ASP A 279 15.89 13.56 15.09
N ILE A 280 16.85 13.69 14.18
CA ILE A 280 17.56 12.55 13.60
C ILE A 280 18.46 11.80 14.61
N ASP A 281 18.93 12.49 15.65
CA ASP A 281 19.84 11.92 16.64
C ASP A 281 19.11 11.38 17.87
N THR A 282 18.22 12.18 18.43
CA THR A 282 17.53 11.90 19.70
C THR A 282 16.20 11.18 19.54
N MET A 283 15.60 11.21 18.32
CA MET A 283 14.22 10.77 18.02
C MET A 283 13.15 11.63 18.72
N ALA A 284 13.50 12.84 19.21
CA ALA A 284 12.53 13.77 19.76
C ALA A 284 11.50 14.20 18.70
N ILE A 285 10.25 14.34 19.14
CA ILE A 285 9.10 14.56 18.25
C ILE A 285 8.60 16.01 18.39
N THR A 286 8.40 16.67 17.25
CA THR A 286 7.69 17.95 17.15
C THR A 286 6.44 17.78 16.30
N GLU A 287 5.26 17.98 16.90
CA GLU A 287 3.97 17.86 16.20
C GLU A 287 3.50 19.21 15.67
N TYR A 288 2.81 19.17 14.52
CA TYR A 288 2.21 20.31 13.83
C TYR A 288 0.73 20.03 13.59
N THR A 289 -0.15 20.77 14.26
CA THR A 289 -1.61 20.64 14.08
C THR A 289 -2.04 21.34 12.79
N LEU A 290 -2.76 20.63 11.93
CA LEU A 290 -3.37 21.18 10.74
C LEU A 290 -4.61 21.99 11.11
N PRO A 291 -4.93 23.08 10.36
CA PRO A 291 -6.03 23.99 10.71
C PRO A 291 -7.40 23.32 10.74
N ASN A 292 -7.65 22.37 9.83
CA ASN A 292 -8.92 21.69 9.79
C ASN A 292 -8.91 20.45 10.72
N PRO A 293 -9.79 20.37 11.72
CA PRO A 293 -9.81 19.27 12.69
C PRO A 293 -10.24 17.91 12.07
N GLU A 294 -10.89 17.95 10.92
CA GLU A 294 -11.31 16.74 10.20
C GLU A 294 -10.26 16.21 9.20
N SER A 295 -9.15 16.94 9.01
CA SER A 295 -8.05 16.48 8.16
C SER A 295 -7.50 15.15 8.66
N ARG A 296 -7.26 14.23 7.70
CA ARG A 296 -6.63 12.94 7.96
C ARG A 296 -5.57 12.70 6.89
N PRO A 297 -4.38 13.35 7.07
CA PRO A 297 -3.26 13.20 6.14
C PRO A 297 -2.78 11.75 6.17
N ARG A 298 -2.79 11.08 5.01
CA ARG A 298 -2.44 9.67 4.93
C ARG A 298 -1.06 9.43 4.35
N ARG A 299 -0.76 10.03 3.19
CA ARG A 299 0.58 10.06 2.62
C ARG A 299 0.98 11.49 2.30
N LEU A 300 2.26 11.71 2.20
CA LEU A 300 2.83 13.04 1.95
C LEU A 300 4.01 12.94 0.99
N THR A 301 4.29 14.07 0.37
CA THR A 301 5.49 14.31 -0.42
C THR A 301 6.08 15.67 -0.04
N ILE A 302 7.29 15.94 -0.46
CA ILE A 302 8.02 17.15 -0.09
C ILE A 302 8.69 17.75 -1.31
N THR A 303 8.67 19.08 -1.40
CA THR A 303 9.39 19.83 -2.42
C THR A 303 10.86 20.04 -2.00
N PRO A 304 11.77 20.43 -2.93
CA PRO A 304 13.17 20.70 -2.59
C PRO A 304 13.38 21.80 -1.54
N ASP A 305 12.43 22.72 -1.36
CA ASP A 305 12.45 23.79 -0.36
C ASP A 305 11.69 23.45 0.93
N ASP A 306 11.39 22.16 1.15
CA ASP A 306 10.75 21.59 2.33
C ASP A 306 9.27 21.98 2.51
N VAL A 307 8.56 22.34 1.44
CA VAL A 307 7.10 22.46 1.51
C VAL A 307 6.47 21.06 1.39
N VAL A 308 5.66 20.72 2.36
CA VAL A 308 5.00 19.41 2.45
C VAL A 308 3.64 19.47 1.77
N TYR A 309 3.37 18.51 0.89
CA TYR A 309 2.03 18.25 0.36
C TYR A 309 1.52 16.92 0.88
N TYR A 310 0.25 16.85 1.26
CA TYR A 310 -0.35 15.63 1.80
C TYR A 310 -1.70 15.32 1.16
N ALA A 311 -1.97 14.03 1.04
CA ALA A 311 -3.27 13.52 0.62
C ALA A 311 -4.20 13.45 1.84
N ASP A 312 -5.19 14.35 1.90
CA ASP A 312 -6.25 14.30 2.92
C ASP A 312 -7.31 13.28 2.50
N TYR A 313 -7.07 12.04 2.90
CA TYR A 313 -7.83 10.88 2.48
C TYR A 313 -9.31 10.96 2.85
N SER A 314 -9.61 11.45 4.03
CA SER A 314 -10.99 11.44 4.56
C SER A 314 -11.87 12.52 3.93
N ARG A 315 -11.29 13.64 3.56
CA ARG A 315 -12.03 14.81 3.08
C ARG A 315 -11.98 14.97 1.55
N GLY A 316 -11.10 14.24 0.85
CA GLY A 316 -10.92 14.39 -0.59
C GLY A 316 -10.23 15.69 -0.97
N TYR A 317 -9.16 16.06 -0.27
CA TYR A 317 -8.38 17.27 -0.50
C TYR A 317 -6.90 16.95 -0.76
N LEU A 318 -6.26 17.80 -1.53
CA LEU A 318 -4.82 17.98 -1.51
C LEU A 318 -4.50 19.09 -0.51
N GLY A 319 -3.69 18.81 0.51
CA GLY A 319 -3.24 19.80 1.47
C GLY A 319 -1.78 20.17 1.29
N MET A 320 -1.42 21.38 1.69
CA MET A 320 -0.06 21.90 1.78
C MET A 320 0.21 22.42 3.17
N TYR A 321 1.42 22.17 3.66
CA TYR A 321 1.93 22.73 4.90
C TYR A 321 3.41 23.10 4.75
N ASN A 322 3.77 24.34 5.13
CA ASN A 322 5.16 24.78 5.18
C ASN A 322 5.63 24.80 6.65
N PRO A 323 6.50 23.87 7.08
CA PRO A 323 6.95 23.79 8.47
C PRO A 323 7.73 25.02 8.97
N LYS A 324 8.37 25.77 8.05
CA LYS A 324 9.17 26.96 8.37
C LYS A 324 8.30 28.17 8.66
N THR A 325 7.26 28.39 7.84
CA THR A 325 6.37 29.56 7.94
C THR A 325 5.06 29.24 8.66
N LYS A 326 4.74 27.97 8.88
CA LYS A 326 3.46 27.45 9.36
C LYS A 326 2.28 27.77 8.44
N ALA A 327 2.53 28.21 7.22
CA ALA A 327 1.50 28.44 6.22
C ALA A 327 0.89 27.11 5.78
N SER A 328 -0.42 27.09 5.60
CA SER A 328 -1.17 25.95 5.08
C SER A 328 -2.17 26.39 4.02
N LYS A 329 -2.45 25.49 3.06
CA LYS A 329 -3.47 25.68 2.04
C LYS A 329 -4.05 24.33 1.64
N GLU A 330 -5.30 24.32 1.23
CA GLU A 330 -6.01 23.10 0.83
C GLU A 330 -6.78 23.34 -0.48
N TRP A 331 -6.84 22.32 -1.33
CA TRP A 331 -7.60 22.34 -2.58
C TRP A 331 -8.48 21.08 -2.65
N PRO A 332 -9.77 21.22 -3.01
CA PRO A 332 -10.59 20.04 -3.23
C PRO A 332 -10.06 19.22 -4.40
N SER A 333 -10.02 17.90 -4.23
CA SER A 333 -9.64 16.99 -5.30
C SER A 333 -10.69 17.00 -6.42
N PRO A 334 -10.30 16.84 -7.71
CA PRO A 334 -11.23 16.98 -8.84
C PRO A 334 -12.48 16.13 -8.77
N SER A 335 -12.39 14.90 -8.27
CA SER A 335 -13.56 14.01 -8.14
C SER A 335 -14.32 14.19 -6.81
N GLY A 336 -13.99 15.25 -6.05
CA GLY A 336 -14.76 15.68 -4.88
C GLY A 336 -14.43 14.96 -3.56
N PRO A 337 -15.24 15.18 -2.52
CA PRO A 337 -14.91 14.86 -1.14
C PRO A 337 -14.83 13.35 -0.84
N LYS A 338 -15.42 12.51 -1.67
CA LYS A 338 -15.37 11.03 -1.52
C LYS A 338 -14.27 10.39 -2.38
N SER A 339 -13.40 11.17 -3.04
CA SER A 339 -12.38 10.66 -3.97
C SER A 339 -11.24 9.88 -3.30
N GLN A 340 -10.99 10.12 -2.02
CA GLN A 340 -9.93 9.51 -1.22
C GLN A 340 -8.54 9.60 -1.87
N PRO A 341 -7.93 10.80 -1.96
CA PRO A 341 -6.53 10.97 -2.35
C PRO A 341 -5.61 10.08 -1.52
N TYR A 342 -4.63 9.37 -2.15
CA TYR A 342 -3.86 8.41 -1.39
C TYR A 342 -2.35 8.44 -1.71
N GLY A 343 -1.88 7.71 -2.73
CA GLY A 343 -0.48 7.77 -3.15
C GLY A 343 -0.15 9.18 -3.64
N ILE A 344 1.01 9.70 -3.25
CA ILE A 344 1.40 11.07 -3.59
C ILE A 344 2.93 11.16 -3.76
N VAL A 345 3.38 11.86 -4.79
CA VAL A 345 4.80 12.13 -5.07
C VAL A 345 4.98 13.52 -5.64
N TYR A 346 6.20 14.07 -5.54
CA TYR A 346 6.60 15.30 -6.20
C TYR A 346 7.65 15.00 -7.27
N THR A 347 7.37 15.36 -8.51
CA THR A 347 8.30 15.25 -9.63
C THR A 347 7.94 16.24 -10.74
N ASN A 348 8.92 16.64 -11.54
CA ASN A 348 8.74 17.58 -12.65
C ASN A 348 8.03 18.86 -12.23
N ASN A 349 8.42 19.43 -11.07
CA ASN A 349 7.86 20.63 -10.47
C ASN A 349 6.33 20.58 -10.24
N ALA A 350 5.78 19.38 -10.04
CA ALA A 350 4.37 19.17 -9.78
C ALA A 350 4.15 18.13 -8.68
N VAL A 351 3.04 18.26 -7.99
CA VAL A 351 2.53 17.23 -7.08
C VAL A 351 1.65 16.28 -7.88
N TRP A 352 1.92 14.98 -7.75
CA TRP A 352 1.14 13.93 -8.37
C TRP A 352 0.52 13.05 -7.30
N TYR A 353 -0.77 12.76 -7.41
CA TYR A 353 -1.47 11.87 -6.50
C TYR A 353 -2.56 11.10 -7.23
N ASN A 354 -3.11 10.08 -6.61
CA ASN A 354 -4.25 9.36 -7.16
C ASN A 354 -5.51 9.56 -6.32
N GLU A 355 -6.66 9.46 -6.97
CA GLU A 355 -7.97 9.36 -6.34
C GLU A 355 -8.38 7.89 -6.30
N SER A 356 -8.44 7.28 -5.09
CA SER A 356 -8.51 5.82 -4.93
C SER A 356 -9.90 5.24 -4.67
N ALA A 357 -10.91 6.07 -4.38
CA ALA A 357 -12.27 5.59 -4.09
C ALA A 357 -13.23 5.69 -5.28
N ILE A 358 -12.86 6.45 -6.30
CA ILE A 358 -13.62 6.55 -7.54
C ILE A 358 -13.28 5.39 -8.48
N ARG A 359 -14.16 5.10 -9.43
CA ARG A 359 -13.91 4.05 -10.44
C ARG A 359 -14.31 4.50 -11.84
N PRO A 360 -13.38 4.42 -12.82
CA PRO A 360 -11.96 4.08 -12.64
C PRO A 360 -11.22 5.09 -11.77
N ASN A 361 -10.13 4.66 -11.08
CA ASN A 361 -9.25 5.57 -10.38
C ASN A 361 -8.58 6.54 -11.36
N THR A 362 -8.13 7.68 -10.86
CA THR A 362 -7.35 8.65 -11.65
C THR A 362 -5.96 8.85 -11.05
N ILE A 363 -5.02 9.23 -11.90
CA ILE A 363 -3.81 9.94 -11.49
C ILE A 363 -4.03 11.42 -11.76
N VAL A 364 -3.71 12.25 -10.77
CA VAL A 364 -3.92 13.70 -10.77
C VAL A 364 -2.57 14.40 -10.68
N ARG A 365 -2.34 15.38 -11.53
CA ARG A 365 -1.24 16.34 -11.46
C ARG A 365 -1.77 17.66 -10.92
N PHE A 366 -1.09 18.22 -9.93
CA PHE A 366 -1.31 19.57 -9.43
C PHE A 366 -0.06 20.42 -9.65
N ASP A 367 -0.21 21.59 -10.25
CA ASP A 367 0.86 22.54 -10.45
C ASP A 367 0.86 23.57 -9.31
N PRO A 368 1.86 23.57 -8.42
CA PRO A 368 1.90 24.48 -7.27
C PRO A 368 1.98 25.97 -7.62
N LYS A 369 2.50 26.31 -8.81
CA LYS A 369 2.64 27.70 -9.25
C LYS A 369 1.33 28.29 -9.76
N THR A 370 0.56 27.49 -10.51
CA THR A 370 -0.69 27.95 -11.15
C THR A 370 -1.93 27.47 -10.40
N GLU A 371 -1.77 26.55 -9.45
CA GLU A 371 -2.83 25.89 -8.70
C GLU A 371 -3.86 25.15 -9.59
N LYS A 372 -3.42 24.72 -10.76
CA LYS A 372 -4.26 24.00 -11.72
C LYS A 372 -4.09 22.50 -11.62
N PHE A 373 -5.19 21.80 -11.79
CA PHE A 373 -5.22 20.36 -11.87
C PHE A 373 -5.26 19.88 -13.31
N GLN A 374 -4.74 18.68 -13.54
CA GLN A 374 -4.93 17.85 -14.71
C GLN A 374 -5.00 16.39 -14.28
N SER A 375 -5.86 15.57 -14.89
CA SER A 375 -5.98 14.18 -14.47
C SER A 375 -6.23 13.22 -15.63
N TRP A 376 -5.89 11.94 -15.41
CA TRP A 376 -6.01 10.86 -16.38
C TRP A 376 -6.61 9.63 -15.71
N ILE A 377 -7.42 8.89 -16.46
CA ILE A 377 -7.95 7.59 -16.04
C ILE A 377 -6.82 6.57 -16.03
N ILE A 378 -6.77 5.75 -14.99
CA ILE A 378 -5.92 4.56 -14.94
C ILE A 378 -6.61 3.46 -15.74
N PRO A 379 -5.95 2.88 -16.78
CA PRO A 379 -6.64 2.05 -17.79
C PRO A 379 -7.34 0.81 -17.22
N ALA A 380 -6.68 0.04 -16.33
CA ALA A 380 -7.29 -1.11 -15.67
C ALA A 380 -8.21 -0.74 -14.49
N GLY A 381 -8.44 0.55 -14.27
CA GLY A 381 -9.28 1.06 -13.20
C GLY A 381 -8.60 1.22 -11.84
N GLY A 382 -7.34 0.80 -11.67
CA GLY A 382 -6.53 0.96 -10.45
C GLY A 382 -7.03 0.16 -9.25
N GLY A 383 -8.32 0.10 -9.03
CA GLY A 383 -9.00 -0.55 -7.91
C GLY A 383 -8.76 0.14 -6.57
N VAL A 384 -7.54 0.27 -6.12
CA VAL A 384 -7.00 1.18 -5.10
C VAL A 384 -5.52 1.31 -5.38
N VAL A 385 -5.07 2.47 -5.85
CA VAL A 385 -3.64 2.77 -5.92
C VAL A 385 -3.18 3.21 -4.52
N ARG A 386 -2.24 2.47 -3.93
CA ARG A 386 -1.88 2.66 -2.53
C ARG A 386 -0.66 3.53 -2.33
N ASN A 387 0.28 3.46 -3.24
CA ASN A 387 1.47 4.30 -3.22
C ASN A 387 2.04 4.48 -4.62
N MET A 388 2.94 5.43 -4.72
CA MET A 388 3.69 5.77 -5.93
C MET A 388 5.15 6.00 -5.58
N SER A 389 6.05 5.86 -6.58
CA SER A 389 7.47 6.14 -6.46
C SER A 389 7.96 6.83 -7.74
N VAL A 390 8.94 7.72 -7.61
CA VAL A 390 9.49 8.47 -8.75
C VAL A 390 10.71 7.75 -9.31
N LEU A 391 10.72 7.52 -10.63
CA LEU A 391 11.86 6.97 -11.34
C LEU A 391 12.94 8.04 -11.57
N PRO A 392 14.21 7.65 -11.83
CA PRO A 392 15.31 8.60 -12.07
C PRO A 392 15.07 9.60 -13.22
N ASN A 393 14.23 9.23 -14.19
CA ASN A 393 13.85 10.09 -15.32
C ASN A 393 12.62 10.97 -15.05
N GLY A 394 12.10 10.98 -13.82
CA GLY A 394 10.92 11.76 -13.42
C GLY A 394 9.57 11.11 -13.72
N ASN A 395 9.54 9.93 -14.34
CA ASN A 395 8.32 9.13 -14.48
C ASN A 395 7.88 8.55 -13.13
N ILE A 396 6.66 8.00 -13.07
CA ILE A 396 6.07 7.56 -11.80
C ILE A 396 5.69 6.08 -11.91
N SER A 397 6.07 5.27 -10.92
CA SER A 397 5.52 3.94 -10.74
C SER A 397 4.35 3.95 -9.77
N MET A 398 3.37 3.07 -10.01
CA MET A 398 2.17 2.90 -9.18
C MET A 398 1.95 1.43 -8.84
N ALA A 399 1.35 1.18 -7.68
CA ALA A 399 0.86 -0.15 -7.31
C ALA A 399 -0.68 -0.14 -7.23
N GLU A 400 -1.31 -0.92 -8.10
CA GLU A 400 -2.75 -1.00 -8.30
C GLU A 400 -3.33 -2.24 -7.64
N SER A 401 -3.51 -2.14 -6.31
CA SER A 401 -3.83 -3.28 -5.45
C SER A 401 -5.12 -4.00 -5.82
N GLY A 402 -6.16 -3.26 -6.21
CA GLY A 402 -7.47 -3.84 -6.45
C GLY A 402 -7.60 -4.61 -7.76
N VAL A 403 -6.65 -4.42 -8.68
CA VAL A 403 -6.61 -5.09 -10.00
C VAL A 403 -5.35 -5.94 -10.19
N ASN A 404 -4.58 -6.12 -9.12
CA ASN A 404 -3.34 -6.93 -9.07
C ASN A 404 -2.31 -6.52 -10.14
N ARG A 405 -2.07 -5.21 -10.28
CA ARG A 405 -1.16 -4.64 -11.27
C ARG A 405 -0.12 -3.70 -10.67
N VAL A 406 0.93 -3.50 -11.43
CA VAL A 406 1.92 -2.44 -11.25
C VAL A 406 1.97 -1.63 -12.53
N ALA A 407 2.13 -0.32 -12.43
CA ALA A 407 2.12 0.56 -13.58
C ALA A 407 3.30 1.53 -13.61
N LEU A 408 3.63 1.96 -14.82
CA LEU A 408 4.52 3.06 -15.13
C LEU A 408 3.74 4.18 -15.81
N VAL A 409 3.76 5.36 -15.22
CA VAL A 409 3.23 6.59 -15.79
C VAL A 409 4.38 7.31 -16.49
N GLU A 410 4.39 7.27 -17.81
CA GLU A 410 5.35 7.94 -18.66
C GLU A 410 4.85 9.36 -18.94
N ILE A 411 5.62 10.34 -18.48
CA ILE A 411 5.26 11.75 -18.61
C ILE A 411 5.92 12.31 -19.87
N ASN A 412 5.14 12.42 -20.95
CA ASN A 412 5.58 12.88 -22.25
C ASN A 412 5.27 14.36 -22.42
N GLY A 413 6.24 15.21 -22.16
CA GLY A 413 6.16 16.65 -22.35
C GLY A 413 7.31 17.31 -21.61
N LYS A 414 8.00 18.24 -22.29
CA LYS A 414 8.99 19.07 -21.61
C LYS A 414 8.24 19.86 -20.53
N SER A 415 8.53 19.63 -19.27
CA SER A 415 8.27 20.63 -18.26
C SER A 415 9.06 21.85 -18.70
N ASN A 416 8.40 22.95 -19.10
CA ASN A 416 9.05 24.24 -19.29
C ASN A 416 9.55 24.69 -17.91
N GLY A 417 10.67 24.19 -17.51
CA GLY A 417 11.45 24.53 -16.34
C GLY A 417 12.87 24.77 -16.81
N THR A 418 13.16 26.00 -17.13
CA THR A 418 14.53 26.52 -17.14
C THR A 418 15.19 26.22 -15.81
N ASN A 419 16.40 25.67 -15.88
CA ASN A 419 17.37 25.42 -14.81
C ASN A 419 17.40 26.50 -13.73
#